data_bebcb0ce5ed1c9161b2e2f35af2ecbea
#
_entry.id   bebcb0ce5ed1c9161b2e2f35af2ecbea
#
_cell.length_a   1.000
_cell.length_b   1.000
_cell.length_c   1.000
_cell.angle_alpha   90.00
_cell.angle_beta   90.00
_cell.angle_gamma   90.00
#
_symmetry.space_group_name_H-M   'P 1'
#
loop_
_entity.id
_entity.type
_entity.pdbx_description
1 polymer ?
#
loop_
_entity_poly.entity_id
_entity_poly.type
_entity_poly.pdbx_seq_one_letter_code
_entity_poly.pdbx_strand_id
1 'polypeptide(L)'
;MSNLDYLEELKQIPISFTDVKVIPDSGTRLDWKFEVNPNEYISFAKRDFREGSKRGLINSLGNSKRAIDCQIDRIFRAMGYDPKKYPKNLNEFSEFFGDEDTANLPAKLKVIVGFGIAPCGLVSEIRTLRNKIEHDFIVPSSTEVQRAFETAELFVAATERKLIDYWEFEIECKSSKYGFYLHRSYQEPEFECWIRSPVPGAERHIIKIPLDSLLHHCILRMTLAMEQELEFSRSLAYLSKLLDKPFQLESAKLEFSYE
;
A
#
# COMPACT_ATOMS: atom_id res chain seq x y z
N MET A 1 -4.41 -23.46 -14.57
CA MET A 1 -5.64 -22.77 -14.14
C MET A 1 -5.60 -21.37 -14.71
N SER A 2 -6.66 -20.91 -15.40
CA SER A 2 -6.70 -19.56 -15.94
C SER A 2 -6.83 -18.54 -14.81
N ASN A 3 -6.26 -17.35 -14.97
CA ASN A 3 -6.31 -16.27 -13.96
C ASN A 3 -7.72 -15.76 -13.58
N LEU A 4 -8.76 -16.28 -14.15
CA LEU A 4 -10.18 -15.95 -13.91
C LEU A 4 -10.88 -16.94 -12.97
N ASP A 5 -10.31 -18.12 -12.75
CA ASP A 5 -10.95 -19.21 -11.99
C ASP A 5 -11.12 -18.86 -10.48
N TYR A 6 -10.10 -18.23 -9.87
CA TYR A 6 -10.13 -17.93 -8.44
C TYR A 6 -11.20 -16.89 -8.04
N LEU A 7 -11.48 -15.93 -8.93
CA LEU A 7 -12.47 -14.88 -8.64
C LEU A 7 -13.89 -15.42 -8.68
N GLU A 8 -14.19 -16.23 -9.70
CA GLU A 8 -15.50 -16.89 -9.83
C GLU A 8 -15.75 -17.87 -8.67
N GLU A 9 -14.72 -18.54 -8.20
CA GLU A 9 -14.80 -19.43 -7.06
C GLU A 9 -15.14 -18.65 -5.78
N LEU A 10 -14.50 -17.51 -5.54
CA LEU A 10 -14.80 -16.63 -4.40
C LEU A 10 -16.20 -16.02 -4.48
N LYS A 11 -16.69 -15.72 -5.67
CA LYS A 11 -18.06 -15.22 -5.88
C LYS A 11 -19.14 -16.24 -5.47
N GLN A 12 -18.86 -17.53 -5.59
CA GLN A 12 -19.83 -18.58 -5.21
C GLN A 12 -19.98 -18.76 -3.69
N ILE A 13 -19.02 -18.25 -2.88
CA ILE A 13 -19.09 -18.42 -1.43
C ILE A 13 -20.23 -17.55 -0.88
N PRO A 14 -21.13 -18.11 -0.05
CA PRO A 14 -22.31 -17.40 0.45
C PRO A 14 -21.95 -16.46 1.61
N ILE A 15 -21.14 -15.44 1.33
CA ILE A 15 -20.79 -14.37 2.27
C ILE A 15 -21.53 -13.08 1.91
N SER A 16 -22.01 -12.36 2.92
CA SER A 16 -22.55 -11.01 2.78
C SER A 16 -21.68 -10.04 3.57
N PHE A 17 -21.25 -8.96 2.91
CA PHE A 17 -20.44 -7.93 3.56
C PHE A 17 -21.27 -6.87 4.30
N THR A 18 -22.59 -7.04 4.40
CA THR A 18 -23.45 -6.13 5.17
C THR A 18 -23.50 -6.44 6.66
N ASP A 19 -23.08 -7.66 7.07
CA ASP A 19 -23.07 -8.10 8.46
C ASP A 19 -21.85 -9.00 8.73
N VAL A 20 -20.70 -8.39 8.80
CA VAL A 20 -19.43 -9.09 9.00
C VAL A 20 -18.78 -8.74 10.33
N LYS A 21 -18.03 -9.69 10.86
CA LYS A 21 -17.03 -9.52 11.91
C LYS A 21 -15.67 -9.57 11.25
N VAL A 22 -14.82 -8.60 11.55
CA VAL A 22 -13.43 -8.58 11.14
C VAL A 22 -12.56 -8.90 12.34
N ILE A 23 -11.71 -9.90 12.20
CA ILE A 23 -10.84 -10.41 13.26
C ILE A 23 -9.42 -10.22 12.78
N PRO A 24 -8.70 -9.18 13.25
CA PRO A 24 -7.28 -9.06 13.04
C PRO A 24 -6.56 -10.22 13.73
N ASP A 25 -5.58 -10.80 13.04
CA ASP A 25 -4.74 -11.85 13.59
C ASP A 25 -3.33 -11.29 13.86
N SER A 26 -2.30 -11.98 13.51
CA SER A 26 -0.93 -11.55 13.72
C SER A 26 -0.53 -10.38 12.82
N GLY A 27 0.16 -9.41 13.38
CA GLY A 27 0.85 -8.38 12.61
C GLY A 27 2.22 -8.88 12.15
N THR A 28 2.51 -8.72 10.88
CA THR A 28 3.81 -9.08 10.28
C THR A 28 4.54 -7.83 9.85
N ARG A 29 5.85 -7.79 10.12
CA ARG A 29 6.70 -6.74 9.57
C ARG A 29 7.10 -7.10 8.14
N LEU A 30 6.71 -6.27 7.19
CA LEU A 30 7.26 -6.29 5.84
C LEU A 30 8.57 -5.51 5.82
N ASP A 31 9.65 -6.13 5.38
CA ASP A 31 10.94 -5.43 5.29
C ASP A 31 11.68 -5.80 4.01
N TRP A 32 12.41 -4.81 3.50
CA TRP A 32 13.37 -4.99 2.43
C TRP A 32 14.58 -4.10 2.69
N LYS A 33 15.78 -4.68 2.63
CA LYS A 33 17.02 -3.97 2.91
C LYS A 33 17.76 -3.66 1.62
N PHE A 34 18.13 -2.40 1.46
CA PHE A 34 19.10 -1.96 0.47
C PHE A 34 20.45 -1.72 1.17
N GLU A 35 21.52 -1.68 0.40
CA GLU A 35 22.87 -1.34 0.89
C GLU A 35 22.90 0.06 1.51
N VAL A 36 22.22 1.03 0.87
CA VAL A 36 21.98 2.37 1.43
C VAL A 36 20.48 2.54 1.64
N ASN A 37 20.07 2.80 2.87
CA ASN A 37 18.68 2.92 3.26
C ASN A 37 18.16 4.37 3.17
N PRO A 38 16.83 4.60 3.22
CA PRO A 38 16.24 5.94 3.12
C PRO A 38 16.75 6.92 4.18
N ASN A 39 16.95 6.46 5.43
CA ASN A 39 17.41 7.32 6.53
C ASN A 39 18.88 7.75 6.37
N GLU A 40 19.71 6.93 5.73
CA GLU A 40 21.07 7.31 5.38
C GLU A 40 21.09 8.43 4.33
N TYR A 41 20.23 8.35 3.30
CA TYR A 41 20.06 9.44 2.34
C TYR A 41 19.57 10.74 3.00
N ILE A 42 18.65 10.67 3.98
CA ILE A 42 18.23 11.83 4.78
C ILE A 42 19.43 12.40 5.56
N SER A 43 20.25 11.55 6.16
CA SER A 43 21.44 11.96 6.89
C SER A 43 22.46 12.65 5.96
N PHE A 44 22.64 12.14 4.74
CA PHE A 44 23.47 12.78 3.73
C PHE A 44 22.90 14.14 3.32
N ALA A 45 21.60 14.23 3.08
CA ALA A 45 20.93 15.49 2.74
C ALA A 45 21.15 16.56 3.82
N LYS A 46 20.94 16.22 5.09
CA LYS A 46 21.14 17.13 6.22
C LYS A 46 22.60 17.57 6.37
N ARG A 47 23.57 16.68 6.12
CA ARG A 47 24.99 17.01 6.15
C ARG A 47 25.37 17.97 5.03
N ASP A 48 24.95 17.67 3.80
CA ASP A 48 25.20 18.52 2.64
C ASP A 48 24.56 19.91 2.80
N PHE A 49 23.37 19.99 3.37
CA PHE A 49 22.70 21.26 3.68
C PHE A 49 23.53 22.15 4.61
N ARG A 50 24.16 21.57 5.65
CA ARG A 50 25.00 22.31 6.62
C ARG A 50 26.24 22.92 6.00
N GLU A 51 26.70 22.43 4.84
CA GLU A 51 27.83 23.05 4.14
C GLU A 51 27.51 24.47 3.67
N GLY A 52 26.24 24.81 3.41
CA GLY A 52 25.79 26.12 2.95
C GLY A 52 26.30 26.54 1.58
N SER A 53 27.06 25.67 0.90
CA SER A 53 27.61 25.92 -0.44
C SER A 53 26.59 25.58 -1.54
N LYS A 54 26.79 26.15 -2.73
CA LYS A 54 25.98 25.79 -3.91
C LYS A 54 25.96 24.28 -4.15
N ARG A 55 27.12 23.62 -4.01
CA ARG A 55 27.27 22.16 -4.14
C ARG A 55 26.46 21.44 -3.04
N GLY A 56 26.59 21.91 -1.80
CA GLY A 56 25.85 21.34 -0.67
C GLY A 56 24.33 21.42 -0.85
N LEU A 57 23.81 22.55 -1.32
CA LEU A 57 22.38 22.73 -1.58
C LEU A 57 21.88 21.78 -2.69
N ILE A 58 22.60 21.67 -3.79
CA ILE A 58 22.27 20.76 -4.91
C ILE A 58 22.29 19.29 -4.44
N ASN A 59 23.35 18.89 -3.72
CA ASN A 59 23.49 17.53 -3.23
C ASN A 59 22.41 17.17 -2.19
N SER A 60 22.11 18.11 -1.29
CA SER A 60 21.06 17.92 -0.27
C SER A 60 19.70 17.66 -0.90
N LEU A 61 19.31 18.44 -1.90
CA LEU A 61 18.06 18.19 -2.65
C LEU A 61 18.10 16.84 -3.36
N GLY A 62 19.23 16.51 -4.02
CA GLY A 62 19.43 15.23 -4.69
C GLY A 62 19.30 14.04 -3.73
N ASN A 63 19.86 14.13 -2.52
CA ASN A 63 19.78 13.10 -1.50
C ASN A 63 18.39 13.01 -0.87
N SER A 64 17.67 14.13 -0.72
CA SER A 64 16.26 14.12 -0.29
C SER A 64 15.38 13.35 -1.27
N LYS A 65 15.53 13.59 -2.56
CA LYS A 65 14.82 12.85 -3.61
C LYS A 65 15.19 11.37 -3.62
N ARG A 66 16.48 11.01 -3.42
CA ARG A 66 16.93 9.60 -3.33
C ARG A 66 16.33 8.90 -2.12
N ALA A 67 16.20 9.58 -0.98
CA ALA A 67 15.53 9.02 0.19
C ALA A 67 14.08 8.61 -0.12
N ILE A 68 13.34 9.49 -0.79
CA ILE A 68 11.96 9.24 -1.21
C ILE A 68 11.89 8.06 -2.19
N ASP A 69 12.70 8.08 -3.25
CA ASP A 69 12.69 7.01 -4.26
C ASP A 69 13.09 5.66 -3.65
N CYS A 70 14.10 5.66 -2.79
CA CYS A 70 14.54 4.46 -2.07
C CYS A 70 13.42 3.90 -1.17
N GLN A 71 12.69 4.77 -0.45
CA GLN A 71 11.57 4.33 0.37
C GLN A 71 10.42 3.77 -0.46
N ILE A 72 10.07 4.39 -1.58
CA ILE A 72 9.05 3.87 -2.50
C ILE A 72 9.44 2.49 -3.03
N ASP A 73 10.69 2.34 -3.49
CA ASP A 73 11.18 1.07 -4.02
C ASP A 73 11.27 0.00 -2.91
N ARG A 74 11.60 0.39 -1.67
CA ARG A 74 11.58 -0.48 -0.49
C ARG A 74 10.17 -0.98 -0.19
N ILE A 75 9.17 -0.09 -0.22
CA ILE A 75 7.77 -0.45 -0.04
C ILE A 75 7.35 -1.50 -1.08
N PHE A 76 7.62 -1.25 -2.35
CA PHE A 76 7.26 -2.20 -3.41
C PHE A 76 7.94 -3.55 -3.24
N ARG A 77 9.24 -3.56 -2.95
CA ARG A 77 9.99 -4.80 -2.69
C ARG A 77 9.44 -5.56 -1.48
N ALA A 78 9.16 -4.87 -0.40
CA ALA A 78 8.59 -5.47 0.80
C ALA A 78 7.21 -6.09 0.51
N MET A 79 6.43 -5.49 -0.38
CA MET A 79 5.15 -6.01 -0.86
C MET A 79 5.27 -7.11 -1.93
N GLY A 80 6.50 -7.45 -2.38
CA GLY A 80 6.74 -8.48 -3.38
C GLY A 80 6.76 -8.00 -4.83
N TYR A 81 6.63 -6.69 -5.08
CA TYR A 81 6.68 -6.15 -6.43
C TYR A 81 8.08 -5.79 -6.88
N ASP A 82 8.37 -5.96 -8.17
CA ASP A 82 9.58 -5.40 -8.78
C ASP A 82 9.34 -3.92 -9.15
N PRO A 83 10.01 -2.95 -8.48
CA PRO A 83 9.79 -1.53 -8.74
C PRO A 83 10.11 -1.08 -10.17
N LYS A 84 10.83 -1.90 -10.94
CA LYS A 84 11.16 -1.61 -12.36
C LYS A 84 10.05 -2.02 -13.31
N LYS A 85 9.18 -2.95 -12.89
CA LYS A 85 8.14 -3.56 -13.74
C LYS A 85 6.73 -3.24 -13.28
N TYR A 86 6.57 -2.84 -12.03
CA TYR A 86 5.28 -2.58 -11.41
C TYR A 86 5.00 -1.07 -11.34
N PRO A 87 3.77 -0.61 -11.53
CA PRO A 87 2.60 -1.38 -11.96
C PRO A 87 2.59 -1.64 -13.48
N LYS A 88 2.04 -2.77 -13.91
CA LYS A 88 1.91 -3.12 -15.33
C LYS A 88 0.74 -2.40 -15.99
N ASN A 89 -0.37 -2.26 -15.29
CA ASN A 89 -1.60 -1.63 -15.77
C ASN A 89 -2.09 -0.57 -14.76
N LEU A 90 -1.67 0.67 -14.99
CA LEU A 90 -2.06 1.80 -14.16
C LEU A 90 -3.53 2.18 -14.29
N ASN A 91 -4.14 1.95 -15.46
CA ASN A 91 -5.51 2.40 -15.70
C ASN A 91 -6.50 1.59 -14.86
N GLU A 92 -6.38 0.26 -14.85
CA GLU A 92 -7.21 -0.59 -13.98
C GLU A 92 -7.04 -0.25 -12.50
N PHE A 93 -5.80 0.01 -12.10
CA PHE A 93 -5.50 0.41 -10.72
C PHE A 93 -6.09 1.78 -10.38
N SER A 94 -5.98 2.77 -11.29
CA SER A 94 -6.51 4.12 -11.08
C SER A 94 -8.03 4.15 -11.07
N GLU A 95 -8.69 3.37 -11.91
CA GLU A 95 -10.16 3.28 -11.92
C GLU A 95 -10.69 2.68 -10.63
N PHE A 96 -9.95 1.75 -10.04
CA PHE A 96 -10.40 1.02 -8.85
C PHE A 96 -10.12 1.76 -7.54
N PHE A 97 -8.95 2.42 -7.45
CA PHE A 97 -8.51 3.16 -6.27
C PHE A 97 -8.36 4.68 -6.51
N GLY A 98 -8.66 5.12 -7.73
CA GLY A 98 -8.35 6.47 -8.18
C GLY A 98 -9.15 7.54 -7.44
N ASP A 99 -8.40 8.51 -6.91
CA ASP A 99 -8.91 9.81 -6.56
C ASP A 99 -8.57 10.77 -7.71
N GLU A 100 -9.43 11.72 -8.05
CA GLU A 100 -9.19 12.74 -9.09
C GLU A 100 -7.89 13.51 -8.84
N ASP A 101 -7.51 13.67 -7.55
CA ASP A 101 -6.29 14.35 -7.12
C ASP A 101 -4.98 13.62 -7.53
N THR A 102 -5.06 12.36 -7.97
CA THR A 102 -3.88 11.59 -8.38
C THR A 102 -3.52 11.73 -9.86
N ALA A 103 -4.33 12.39 -10.67
CA ALA A 103 -4.20 12.42 -12.14
C ALA A 103 -2.79 12.82 -12.61
N ASN A 104 -2.16 13.78 -11.94
CA ASN A 104 -0.85 14.34 -12.29
C ASN A 104 0.34 13.65 -11.58
N LEU A 105 0.11 12.65 -10.74
CA LEU A 105 1.19 11.98 -10.03
C LEU A 105 1.95 10.99 -10.94
N PRO A 106 3.28 10.84 -10.75
CA PRO A 106 4.03 9.73 -11.33
C PRO A 106 3.45 8.37 -10.94
N ALA A 107 3.58 7.38 -11.82
CA ALA A 107 3.01 6.05 -11.68
C ALA A 107 3.20 5.43 -10.29
N LYS A 108 4.43 5.41 -9.78
CA LYS A 108 4.73 4.85 -8.45
C LYS A 108 4.04 5.60 -7.31
N LEU A 109 3.90 6.91 -7.41
CA LEU A 109 3.20 7.70 -6.39
C LEU A 109 1.69 7.47 -6.43
N LYS A 110 1.10 7.26 -7.61
CA LYS A 110 -0.30 6.84 -7.73
C LYS A 110 -0.58 5.54 -6.97
N VAL A 111 0.34 4.58 -7.07
CA VAL A 111 0.23 3.31 -6.34
C VAL A 111 0.31 3.52 -4.83
N ILE A 112 1.25 4.34 -4.34
CA ILE A 112 1.36 4.66 -2.91
C ILE A 112 0.06 5.27 -2.37
N VAL A 113 -0.54 6.21 -3.10
CA VAL A 113 -1.85 6.80 -2.75
C VAL A 113 -2.96 5.75 -2.85
N GLY A 114 -3.00 4.98 -3.93
CA GLY A 114 -4.01 3.95 -4.15
C GLY A 114 -4.03 2.87 -3.07
N PHE A 115 -2.88 2.53 -2.50
CA PHE A 115 -2.82 1.63 -1.34
C PHE A 115 -3.12 2.32 0.00
N GLY A 116 -3.42 3.62 0.02
CA GLY A 116 -3.67 4.36 1.25
C GLY A 116 -2.44 4.49 2.16
N ILE A 117 -1.23 4.37 1.59
CA ILE A 117 0.01 4.41 2.38
C ILE A 117 0.35 5.83 2.81
N ALA A 118 0.33 6.78 1.88
CA ALA A 118 0.58 8.19 2.17
C ALA A 118 0.05 9.10 1.05
N PRO A 119 -0.36 10.34 1.36
CA PRO A 119 -0.60 11.37 0.35
C PRO A 119 0.73 11.79 -0.29
N CYS A 120 0.77 11.94 -1.61
CA CYS A 120 2.02 12.12 -2.36
C CYS A 120 2.17 13.49 -3.05
N GLY A 121 1.31 14.46 -2.78
CA GLY A 121 1.39 15.80 -3.39
C GLY A 121 2.74 16.49 -3.13
N LEU A 122 3.11 16.65 -1.87
CA LEU A 122 4.39 17.27 -1.47
C LEU A 122 5.63 16.51 -1.98
N VAL A 123 5.54 15.17 -2.01
CA VAL A 123 6.61 14.32 -2.57
C VAL A 123 6.79 14.57 -4.07
N SER A 124 5.68 14.74 -4.79
CA SER A 124 5.69 15.06 -6.22
C SER A 124 6.30 16.43 -6.50
N GLU A 125 6.04 17.44 -5.66
CA GLU A 125 6.67 18.77 -5.76
C GLU A 125 8.19 18.69 -5.65
N ILE A 126 8.74 17.92 -4.71
CA ILE A 126 10.19 17.75 -4.55
C ILE A 126 10.81 17.11 -5.79
N ARG A 127 10.16 16.11 -6.37
CA ARG A 127 10.61 15.46 -7.60
C ARG A 127 10.63 16.45 -8.77
N THR A 128 9.61 17.29 -8.87
CA THR A 128 9.49 18.34 -9.89
C THR A 128 10.57 19.41 -9.71
N LEU A 129 10.79 19.89 -8.49
CA LEU A 129 11.83 20.84 -8.15
C LEU A 129 13.23 20.32 -8.52
N ARG A 130 13.53 19.08 -8.14
CA ARG A 130 14.82 18.46 -8.48
C ARG A 130 15.00 18.34 -9.99
N ASN A 131 13.99 17.92 -10.73
CA ASN A 131 14.08 17.83 -12.18
C ASN A 131 14.33 19.21 -12.82
N LYS A 132 13.61 20.25 -12.37
CA LYS A 132 13.85 21.63 -12.83
C LYS A 132 15.29 22.07 -12.60
N ILE A 133 15.84 21.83 -11.41
CA ILE A 133 17.21 22.21 -11.08
C ILE A 133 18.24 21.50 -11.97
N GLU A 134 18.04 20.23 -12.27
CA GLU A 134 18.91 19.46 -13.15
C GLU A 134 18.85 19.89 -14.63
N HIS A 135 17.66 20.27 -15.10
CA HIS A 135 17.49 20.64 -16.51
C HIS A 135 17.77 22.12 -16.77
N ASP A 136 17.46 23.00 -15.81
CA ASP A 136 17.66 24.44 -15.95
C ASP A 136 18.99 24.92 -15.36
N PHE A 137 19.78 23.98 -14.74
CA PHE A 137 21.09 24.25 -14.15
C PHE A 137 21.11 25.38 -13.12
N ILE A 138 20.03 25.52 -12.35
CA ILE A 138 19.87 26.54 -11.31
C ILE A 138 20.28 26.00 -9.94
N VAL A 139 20.60 26.90 -9.01
CA VAL A 139 20.88 26.53 -7.62
C VAL A 139 19.60 26.70 -6.80
N PRO A 140 19.16 25.67 -6.06
CA PRO A 140 17.99 25.80 -5.20
C PRO A 140 18.27 26.76 -4.04
N SER A 141 17.23 27.45 -3.55
CA SER A 141 17.32 28.22 -2.34
C SER A 141 17.45 27.32 -1.10
N SER A 142 18.03 27.85 -0.02
CA SER A 142 18.12 27.11 1.26
C SER A 142 16.74 26.69 1.78
N THR A 143 15.70 27.52 1.60
CA THR A 143 14.34 27.21 2.03
C THR A 143 13.74 26.02 1.25
N GLU A 144 13.93 25.97 -0.07
CA GLU A 144 13.49 24.86 -0.90
C GLU A 144 14.16 23.55 -0.50
N VAL A 145 15.48 23.60 -0.23
CA VAL A 145 16.25 22.42 0.18
C VAL A 145 15.83 21.95 1.56
N GLN A 146 15.63 22.86 2.51
CA GLN A 146 15.15 22.53 3.84
C GLN A 146 13.80 21.84 3.78
N ARG A 147 12.83 22.41 3.05
CA ARG A 147 11.53 21.81 2.83
C ARG A 147 11.64 20.42 2.20
N ALA A 148 12.57 20.22 1.27
CA ALA A 148 12.74 18.94 0.60
C ALA A 148 13.20 17.82 1.55
N PHE A 149 14.21 18.04 2.38
CA PHE A 149 14.65 16.98 3.29
C PHE A 149 13.68 16.77 4.46
N GLU A 150 13.00 17.80 4.96
CA GLU A 150 11.94 17.66 5.97
C GLU A 150 10.76 16.86 5.44
N THR A 151 10.32 17.11 4.20
CA THR A 151 9.26 16.30 3.55
C THR A 151 9.72 14.86 3.33
N ALA A 152 10.98 14.64 2.91
CA ALA A 152 11.51 13.29 2.76
C ALA A 152 11.53 12.54 4.09
N GLU A 153 11.92 13.20 5.19
CA GLU A 153 11.92 12.63 6.54
C GLU A 153 10.51 12.25 7.00
N LEU A 154 9.54 13.16 6.84
CA LEU A 154 8.14 12.89 7.17
C LEU A 154 7.57 11.74 6.34
N PHE A 155 7.84 11.72 5.02
CA PHE A 155 7.39 10.64 4.16
C PHE A 155 7.96 9.28 4.56
N VAL A 156 9.27 9.21 4.82
CA VAL A 156 9.93 7.97 5.25
C VAL A 156 9.36 7.49 6.58
N ALA A 157 9.22 8.39 7.58
CA ALA A 157 8.70 8.04 8.90
C ALA A 157 7.24 7.56 8.84
N ALA A 158 6.38 8.24 8.09
CA ALA A 158 4.97 7.88 7.96
C ALA A 158 4.78 6.53 7.23
N THR A 159 5.56 6.29 6.19
CA THR A 159 5.45 5.06 5.39
C THR A 159 6.16 3.86 6.03
N GLU A 160 7.20 4.08 6.84
CA GLU A 160 7.85 3.02 7.63
C GLU A 160 6.85 2.33 8.55
N ARG A 161 6.01 3.11 9.24
CA ARG A 161 5.00 2.57 10.15
C ARG A 161 4.05 1.61 9.43
N LYS A 162 3.64 1.93 8.20
CA LYS A 162 2.76 1.08 7.40
C LYS A 162 3.37 -0.28 7.01
N LEU A 163 4.69 -0.38 6.95
CA LEU A 163 5.39 -1.65 6.70
C LEU A 163 5.53 -2.50 7.98
N ILE A 164 5.49 -1.87 9.15
CA ILE A 164 5.59 -2.56 10.44
C ILE A 164 4.25 -3.19 10.81
N ASP A 165 3.15 -2.50 10.52
CA ASP A 165 1.79 -2.88 10.92
C ASP A 165 1.05 -3.59 9.75
N TYR A 166 1.62 -4.68 9.25
CA TYR A 166 1.01 -5.51 8.21
C TYR A 166 0.20 -6.64 8.86
N TRP A 167 -1.11 -6.56 8.76
CA TRP A 167 -2.03 -7.48 9.43
C TRP A 167 -2.53 -8.59 8.52
N GLU A 168 -2.58 -9.80 9.04
CA GLU A 168 -3.47 -10.85 8.57
C GLU A 168 -4.83 -10.69 9.25
N PHE A 169 -5.89 -11.17 8.63
CA PHE A 169 -7.21 -11.00 9.21
C PHE A 169 -8.22 -12.00 8.66
N GLU A 170 -9.26 -12.25 9.45
CA GLU A 170 -10.43 -13.00 9.05
C GLU A 170 -11.64 -12.06 8.87
N ILE A 171 -12.45 -12.32 7.85
CA ILE A 171 -13.77 -11.73 7.68
C ILE A 171 -14.77 -12.85 7.83
N GLU A 172 -15.59 -12.82 8.87
CA GLU A 172 -16.67 -13.77 9.13
C GLU A 172 -18.03 -13.12 8.88
N CYS A 173 -18.86 -13.72 8.04
CA CYS A 173 -20.27 -13.33 7.91
C CYS A 173 -21.06 -13.88 9.09
N LYS A 174 -21.67 -12.99 9.90
CA LYS A 174 -22.39 -13.38 11.14
C LYS A 174 -23.61 -14.25 10.87
N SER A 175 -24.29 -14.04 9.74
CA SER A 175 -25.51 -14.77 9.38
C SER A 175 -25.22 -16.15 8.79
N SER A 176 -24.32 -16.26 7.82
CA SER A 176 -24.02 -17.53 7.13
C SER A 176 -22.92 -18.35 7.79
N LYS A 177 -22.11 -17.71 8.66
CA LYS A 177 -20.93 -18.32 9.29
C LYS A 177 -19.83 -18.73 8.31
N TYR A 178 -19.94 -18.36 7.04
CA TYR A 178 -18.82 -18.43 6.10
C TYR A 178 -17.86 -17.28 6.35
N GLY A 179 -16.58 -17.51 6.06
CA GLY A 179 -15.56 -16.47 6.22
C GLY A 179 -14.39 -16.66 5.28
N PHE A 180 -13.57 -15.62 5.22
CA PHE A 180 -12.27 -15.60 4.54
C PHE A 180 -11.20 -15.30 5.56
N TYR A 181 -10.23 -16.20 5.70
CA TYR A 181 -8.97 -15.89 6.36
C TYR A 181 -7.93 -15.55 5.30
N LEU A 182 -7.39 -14.35 5.37
CA LEU A 182 -6.47 -13.81 4.40
C LEU A 182 -5.05 -13.87 4.97
N HIS A 183 -4.29 -14.83 4.46
CA HIS A 183 -2.94 -15.16 4.88
C HIS A 183 -1.92 -14.76 3.83
N ARG A 184 -0.74 -14.35 4.25
CA ARG A 184 0.41 -14.14 3.37
C ARG A 184 1.63 -14.88 3.91
N SER A 185 2.15 -15.78 3.08
CA SER A 185 3.39 -16.47 3.39
C SER A 185 4.59 -15.50 3.43
N TYR A 186 5.52 -15.71 4.35
CA TYR A 186 6.79 -14.98 4.37
C TYR A 186 7.68 -15.28 3.15
N GLN A 187 7.47 -16.41 2.50
CA GLN A 187 8.29 -16.88 1.38
C GLN A 187 7.74 -16.43 0.02
N GLU A 188 6.43 -16.26 -0.06
CA GLU A 188 5.74 -15.90 -1.30
C GLU A 188 4.93 -14.61 -1.08
N PRO A 189 4.99 -13.63 -2.01
CA PRO A 189 4.28 -12.37 -1.87
C PRO A 189 2.78 -12.48 -2.18
N GLU A 190 2.31 -13.64 -2.64
CA GLU A 190 0.91 -13.90 -2.96
C GLU A 190 0.08 -14.11 -1.69
N PHE A 191 -1.17 -13.70 -1.73
CA PHE A 191 -2.12 -14.04 -0.67
C PHE A 191 -2.72 -15.43 -0.88
N GLU A 192 -2.95 -16.11 0.22
CA GLU A 192 -3.83 -17.27 0.31
C GLU A 192 -5.12 -16.85 0.99
N CYS A 193 -6.25 -17.10 0.33
CA CYS A 193 -7.58 -16.96 0.91
C CYS A 193 -8.04 -18.34 1.38
N TRP A 194 -8.13 -18.52 2.68
CA TRP A 194 -8.62 -19.75 3.29
C TRP A 194 -10.10 -19.62 3.56
N ILE A 195 -10.90 -20.44 2.91
CA ILE A 195 -12.34 -20.39 3.06
C ILE A 195 -12.74 -21.12 4.34
N ARG A 196 -13.42 -20.41 5.23
CA ARG A 196 -14.04 -20.99 6.41
C ARG A 196 -15.47 -21.42 6.08
N SER A 197 -15.76 -22.69 6.28
CA SER A 197 -17.10 -23.26 6.17
C SER A 197 -17.74 -23.44 7.56
N PRO A 198 -19.03 -23.19 7.72
CA PRO A 198 -19.74 -23.49 8.97
C PRO A 198 -19.93 -24.99 9.22
N VAL A 199 -19.63 -25.85 8.23
CA VAL A 199 -19.79 -27.30 8.34
C VAL A 199 -18.64 -27.89 9.16
N PRO A 200 -18.89 -28.52 10.31
CA PRO A 200 -17.84 -29.14 11.10
C PRO A 200 -17.09 -30.23 10.32
N GLY A 201 -15.76 -30.18 10.36
CA GLY A 201 -14.92 -31.17 9.66
C GLY A 201 -14.80 -30.97 8.16
N ALA A 202 -15.35 -29.90 7.60
CA ALA A 202 -15.11 -29.54 6.20
C ALA A 202 -13.61 -29.35 5.94
N GLU A 203 -13.13 -29.90 4.84
CA GLU A 203 -11.75 -29.64 4.40
C GLU A 203 -11.52 -28.14 4.16
N ARG A 204 -10.34 -27.67 4.56
CA ARG A 204 -9.94 -26.28 4.33
C ARG A 204 -9.72 -26.07 2.83
N HIS A 205 -10.51 -25.20 2.27
CA HIS A 205 -10.36 -24.79 0.88
C HIS A 205 -9.48 -23.54 0.78
N ILE A 206 -8.40 -23.61 0.00
CA ILE A 206 -7.39 -22.55 -0.12
C ILE A 206 -7.35 -22.08 -1.56
N ILE A 207 -7.56 -20.79 -1.74
CA ILE A 207 -7.49 -20.13 -3.04
C ILE A 207 -6.27 -19.21 -3.05
N LYS A 208 -5.34 -19.42 -4.00
CA LYS A 208 -4.18 -18.53 -4.19
C LYS A 208 -4.60 -17.31 -5.03
N ILE A 209 -4.25 -16.13 -4.53
CA ILE A 209 -4.59 -14.86 -5.14
C ILE A 209 -3.34 -14.28 -5.82
N PRO A 210 -3.33 -14.17 -7.15
CA PRO A 210 -2.16 -13.70 -7.89
C PRO A 210 -1.75 -12.26 -7.53
N LEU A 211 -0.44 -12.03 -7.41
CA LEU A 211 0.18 -10.77 -6.97
C LEU A 211 -0.29 -9.54 -7.77
N ASP A 212 -0.44 -9.66 -9.08
CA ASP A 212 -0.79 -8.55 -9.99
C ASP A 212 -2.32 -8.41 -10.19
N SER A 213 -3.15 -9.09 -9.39
CA SER A 213 -4.61 -9.04 -9.52
C SER A 213 -5.23 -7.87 -8.75
N LEU A 214 -6.37 -7.38 -9.22
CA LEU A 214 -7.14 -6.35 -8.50
C LEU A 214 -7.56 -6.85 -7.11
N LEU A 215 -7.88 -8.13 -6.98
CA LEU A 215 -8.22 -8.74 -5.69
C LEU A 215 -7.05 -8.66 -4.71
N HIS A 216 -5.82 -8.98 -5.17
CA HIS A 216 -4.61 -8.83 -4.35
C HIS A 216 -4.42 -7.38 -3.90
N HIS A 217 -4.62 -6.41 -4.79
CA HIS A 217 -4.51 -4.99 -4.46
C HIS A 217 -5.55 -4.56 -3.42
N CYS A 218 -6.79 -5.05 -3.53
CA CYS A 218 -7.83 -4.79 -2.53
C CYS A 218 -7.46 -5.32 -1.15
N ILE A 219 -7.01 -6.59 -1.10
CA ILE A 219 -6.63 -7.24 0.16
C ILE A 219 -5.43 -6.51 0.78
N LEU A 220 -4.42 -6.18 -0.02
CA LEU A 220 -3.24 -5.44 0.44
C LEU A 220 -3.65 -4.08 1.05
N ARG A 221 -4.56 -3.36 0.41
CA ARG A 221 -5.09 -2.11 0.96
C ARG A 221 -5.83 -2.33 2.28
N MET A 222 -6.65 -3.38 2.39
CA MET A 222 -7.36 -3.72 3.64
C MET A 222 -6.36 -4.01 4.77
N THR A 223 -5.34 -4.81 4.51
CA THR A 223 -4.26 -5.11 5.44
C THR A 223 -3.56 -3.85 5.96
N LEU A 224 -3.25 -2.91 5.06
CA LEU A 224 -2.60 -1.64 5.41
C LEU A 224 -3.54 -0.65 6.13
N ALA A 225 -4.84 -0.85 6.03
CA ALA A 225 -5.87 0.00 6.63
C ALA A 225 -6.48 -0.59 7.92
N MET A 226 -6.01 -1.73 8.42
CA MET A 226 -6.64 -2.46 9.52
C MET A 226 -6.90 -1.60 10.77
N GLU A 227 -5.99 -0.72 11.11
CA GLU A 227 -6.13 0.20 12.25
C GLU A 227 -7.00 1.45 11.94
N GLN A 228 -7.51 1.56 10.71
CA GLN A 228 -8.26 2.71 10.23
C GLN A 228 -9.64 2.24 9.72
N GLU A 229 -10.60 2.12 10.63
CA GLU A 229 -11.92 1.54 10.35
C GLU A 229 -12.59 2.09 9.09
N LEU A 230 -12.57 3.40 8.87
CA LEU A 230 -13.16 4.01 7.69
C LEU A 230 -12.46 3.59 6.38
N GLU A 231 -11.13 3.57 6.36
CA GLU A 231 -10.35 3.17 5.18
C GLU A 231 -10.47 1.66 4.92
N PHE A 232 -10.53 0.85 5.99
CA PHE A 232 -10.83 -0.57 5.88
C PHE A 232 -12.23 -0.79 5.27
N SER A 233 -13.23 -0.09 5.76
CA SER A 233 -14.61 -0.20 5.26
C SER A 233 -14.73 0.22 3.79
N ARG A 234 -14.03 1.27 3.37
CA ARG A 234 -13.93 1.66 1.95
C ARG A 234 -13.28 0.56 1.11
N SER A 235 -12.20 -0.04 1.60
CA SER A 235 -11.52 -1.15 0.91
C SER A 235 -12.41 -2.40 0.82
N LEU A 236 -13.19 -2.67 1.86
CA LEU A 236 -14.20 -3.74 1.86
C LEU A 236 -15.31 -3.49 0.83
N ALA A 237 -15.70 -2.24 0.62
CA ALA A 237 -16.63 -1.87 -0.45
C ALA A 237 -16.07 -2.20 -1.85
N TYR A 238 -14.78 -2.01 -2.07
CA TYR A 238 -14.12 -2.42 -3.32
C TYR A 238 -14.08 -3.95 -3.46
N LEU A 239 -13.76 -4.66 -2.39
CA LEU A 239 -13.78 -6.13 -2.38
C LEU A 239 -15.19 -6.66 -2.71
N SER A 240 -16.22 -6.09 -2.10
CA SER A 240 -17.60 -6.48 -2.34
C SER A 240 -18.02 -6.29 -3.82
N LYS A 241 -17.58 -5.18 -4.43
CA LYS A 241 -17.81 -4.90 -5.85
C LYS A 241 -17.11 -5.93 -6.75
N LEU A 242 -15.86 -6.31 -6.45
CA LEU A 242 -15.14 -7.34 -7.20
C LEU A 242 -15.80 -8.71 -7.12
N LEU A 243 -16.37 -9.03 -5.96
CA LEU A 243 -16.99 -10.31 -5.70
C LEU A 243 -18.50 -10.33 -6.05
N ASP A 244 -19.04 -9.25 -6.63
CA ASP A 244 -20.47 -9.09 -6.93
C ASP A 244 -21.36 -9.32 -5.68
N LYS A 245 -20.90 -8.85 -4.50
CA LYS A 245 -21.61 -8.99 -3.23
C LYS A 245 -22.24 -7.68 -2.78
N PRO A 246 -23.40 -7.71 -2.13
CA PRO A 246 -24.01 -6.50 -1.59
C PRO A 246 -23.18 -5.92 -0.45
N PHE A 247 -22.96 -4.63 -0.50
CA PHE A 247 -22.34 -3.83 0.54
C PHE A 247 -22.88 -2.41 0.51
N GLN A 248 -23.20 -1.87 1.68
CA GLN A 248 -23.57 -0.48 1.85
C GLN A 248 -22.77 0.08 3.02
N LEU A 249 -21.89 1.03 2.76
CA LEU A 249 -20.99 1.59 3.77
C LEU A 249 -21.74 2.10 5.01
N GLU A 250 -22.88 2.74 4.80
CA GLU A 250 -23.71 3.34 5.87
C GLU A 250 -24.46 2.32 6.70
N SER A 251 -24.72 1.13 6.19
CA SER A 251 -25.46 0.06 6.84
C SER A 251 -24.60 -1.13 7.27
N ALA A 252 -23.33 -1.17 6.88
CA ALA A 252 -22.42 -2.26 7.22
C ALA A 252 -22.13 -2.26 8.72
N LYS A 253 -22.37 -3.39 9.36
CA LYS A 253 -22.03 -3.63 10.77
C LYS A 253 -20.66 -4.30 10.84
N LEU A 254 -19.63 -3.51 10.80
CA LEU A 254 -18.27 -3.99 11.04
C LEU A 254 -18.03 -4.11 12.55
N GLU A 255 -17.49 -5.20 12.95
CA GLU A 255 -17.12 -5.47 14.34
C GLU A 255 -15.68 -5.94 14.34
N PHE A 256 -14.78 -5.06 14.75
CA PHE A 256 -13.37 -5.41 14.95
C PHE A 256 -13.25 -6.12 16.29
N SER A 257 -12.69 -7.31 16.28
CA SER A 257 -12.44 -8.10 17.49
C SER A 257 -10.93 -8.33 17.55
N TYR A 258 -10.28 -7.69 18.49
CA TYR A 258 -8.89 -7.92 18.84
C TYR A 258 -8.90 -8.93 20.00
N GLU A 259 -8.58 -10.20 19.74
CA GLU A 259 -8.43 -11.24 20.75
C GLU A 259 -7.03 -11.25 21.34
#